data_30be82600446c88d77d2ac779a87c122
#
_entry.id   30be82600446c88d77d2ac779a87c122
#
_cell.length_a   1.000
_cell.length_b   1.000
_cell.length_c   1.000
_cell.angle_alpha   90.00
_cell.angle_beta   90.00
_cell.angle_gamma   90.00
#
_symmetry.space_group_name_H-M   'P 1'
#
loop_
_entity.id
_entity.type
_entity.pdbx_description
1 polymer ?
#
loop_
_entity_poly.entity_id
_entity_poly.type
_entity_poly.pdbx_seq_one_letter_code
_entity_poly.pdbx_strand_id
1 'polypeptide(L)'
;MKVTYTAEPTLARFHRCRAFYRCVRGPVRSGKSTAMCAEGMIIGNQQAPDPSDNLRKTRGCVVRNTYRELLDTTLKTWLMWFPESTFGPFNYGTMTHHIRVNDVEMEVLFRALDRPDDVKKLLSLELTWAWVNEAREVPRAIIDVLGDRVEQYPPKRYDDDGKQISGCTWGGVFLDTNAPDDDHWWFELEANPPKGWVFFVQPGALLENQGKFYPNPKAENIRNLNGGHDYYIKRVAGKTASYIRVYYCNQFGFVEEGKRVHPEYNDSIHCATYALVPDIRHEVVIGLDFGLTPAAALFTRRPNGQWWLFKELVTEDIGIKQFGEIVLLPYIISNLLDFRITLYGDTHGNVASQTDKKTPGEIFKALGLEVKMPVMGTGSTIRRESLAAPLSRLIDGEPGLLVDPNCKTVRKGLSSKFIYKRVQVIGDEKYHDEPDKNFWSHICEAAEHAMVGAGEGKLLTRKLSQPKKKVKKKSSSWMSA
;
A
#
# COMPACT_ATOMS: atom_id res chain seq x y z
N MET A 1 24.02 32.81 -6.58
CA MET A 1 24.18 32.00 -5.33
C MET A 1 24.82 30.69 -5.75
N LYS A 2 25.94 30.27 -5.18
CA LYS A 2 26.59 28.98 -5.50
C LYS A 2 25.94 27.89 -4.65
N VAL A 3 25.16 27.01 -5.24
CA VAL A 3 24.56 25.86 -4.57
C VAL A 3 25.49 24.66 -4.81
N THR A 4 25.97 24.03 -3.73
CA THR A 4 26.87 22.90 -3.83
C THR A 4 26.17 21.64 -3.33
N TYR A 5 26.07 20.65 -4.20
CA TYR A 5 25.61 19.31 -3.85
C TYR A 5 26.81 18.44 -3.42
N THR A 6 26.67 17.76 -2.29
CA THR A 6 27.63 16.74 -1.85
C THR A 6 26.87 15.47 -1.58
N ALA A 7 27.15 14.42 -2.34
CA ALA A 7 26.47 13.14 -2.21
C ALA A 7 26.84 12.45 -0.89
N GLU A 8 25.86 11.96 -0.18
CA GLU A 8 26.03 11.06 0.96
C GLU A 8 26.52 9.67 0.50
N PRO A 9 27.13 8.86 1.37
CA PRO A 9 27.79 7.61 0.96
C PRO A 9 26.95 6.67 0.09
N THR A 10 25.67 6.45 0.45
CA THR A 10 24.74 5.61 -0.33
C THR A 10 24.43 6.27 -1.68
N LEU A 11 24.19 7.57 -1.69
CA LEU A 11 23.87 8.33 -2.90
C LEU A 11 25.09 8.48 -3.82
N ALA A 12 26.31 8.55 -3.28
CA ALA A 12 27.54 8.52 -4.06
C ALA A 12 27.73 7.18 -4.79
N ARG A 13 27.34 6.05 -4.17
CA ARG A 13 27.32 4.73 -4.84
C ARG A 13 26.27 4.69 -5.94
N PHE A 14 25.09 5.25 -5.69
CA PHE A 14 24.02 5.38 -6.68
C PHE A 14 24.49 6.14 -7.92
N HIS A 15 25.12 7.30 -7.78
CA HIS A 15 25.62 8.11 -8.90
C HIS A 15 26.70 7.41 -9.73
N ARG A 16 27.47 6.52 -9.12
CA ARG A 16 28.51 5.73 -9.83
C ARG A 16 27.98 4.48 -10.53
N CYS A 17 26.76 4.06 -10.19
CA CYS A 17 26.15 2.87 -10.77
C CYS A 17 25.64 3.13 -12.19
N ARG A 18 25.80 2.16 -13.09
CA ARG A 18 25.35 2.19 -14.48
C ARG A 18 24.25 1.17 -14.78
N ALA A 19 23.61 0.60 -13.76
CA ALA A 19 22.48 -0.29 -13.95
C ALA A 19 21.32 0.47 -14.58
N PHE A 20 20.53 -0.21 -15.41
CA PHE A 20 19.41 0.39 -16.12
C PHE A 20 18.30 0.87 -15.15
N TYR A 21 17.96 0.05 -14.14
CA TYR A 21 17.05 0.45 -13.06
C TYR A 21 17.85 0.66 -11.77
N ARG A 22 17.79 1.86 -11.21
CA ARG A 22 18.48 2.24 -9.99
C ARG A 22 17.50 2.77 -8.95
N CYS A 23 17.36 2.07 -7.84
CA CYS A 23 16.33 2.25 -6.85
C CYS A 23 16.91 2.71 -5.52
N VAL A 24 16.50 3.86 -5.00
CA VAL A 24 16.95 4.40 -3.72
C VAL A 24 15.83 4.38 -2.70
N ARG A 25 16.00 3.66 -1.61
CA ARG A 25 15.11 3.67 -0.45
C ARG A 25 15.80 4.31 0.75
N GLY A 26 15.12 5.23 1.41
CA GLY A 26 15.70 5.93 2.55
C GLY A 26 14.66 6.67 3.39
N PRO A 27 15.05 7.10 4.60
CA PRO A 27 14.15 7.83 5.50
C PRO A 27 13.77 9.21 4.94
N VAL A 28 12.75 9.81 5.52
CA VAL A 28 12.40 11.22 5.24
C VAL A 28 13.60 12.12 5.49
N ARG A 29 13.82 13.13 4.64
CA ARG A 29 14.93 14.10 4.75
C ARG A 29 16.34 13.52 4.62
N SER A 30 16.50 12.34 4.05
CA SER A 30 17.81 11.72 3.80
C SER A 30 18.54 12.23 2.55
N GLY A 31 17.95 13.21 1.83
CA GLY A 31 18.58 13.83 0.64
C GLY A 31 18.27 13.12 -0.68
N LYS A 32 17.38 12.12 -0.72
CA LYS A 32 17.03 11.34 -1.93
C LYS A 32 16.65 12.24 -3.11
N SER A 33 15.60 13.04 -2.97
CA SER A 33 15.09 13.86 -4.09
C SER A 33 16.12 14.87 -4.61
N THR A 34 16.98 15.40 -3.74
CA THR A 34 18.13 16.23 -4.15
C THR A 34 19.11 15.43 -5.02
N ALA A 35 19.41 14.19 -4.61
CA ALA A 35 20.28 13.32 -5.40
C ALA A 35 19.67 12.99 -6.76
N MET A 36 18.36 12.78 -6.85
CA MET A 36 17.69 12.53 -8.11
C MET A 36 17.76 13.75 -9.05
N CYS A 37 17.61 14.96 -8.51
CA CYS A 37 17.84 16.20 -9.29
C CYS A 37 19.27 16.24 -9.83
N ALA A 38 20.26 15.96 -8.97
CA ALA A 38 21.66 15.94 -9.39
C ALA A 38 21.93 14.85 -10.44
N GLU A 39 21.31 13.69 -10.33
CA GLU A 39 21.46 12.57 -11.28
C GLU A 39 21.06 12.95 -12.70
N GLY A 40 19.95 13.67 -12.89
CA GLY A 40 19.56 14.14 -14.21
C GLY A 40 20.65 14.97 -14.88
N MET A 41 21.30 15.87 -14.14
CA MET A 41 22.42 16.66 -14.64
C MET A 41 23.69 15.82 -14.87
N ILE A 42 23.97 14.86 -14.01
CA ILE A 42 25.09 13.93 -14.18
C ILE A 42 24.93 13.14 -15.47
N ILE A 43 23.74 12.59 -15.74
CA ILE A 43 23.46 11.87 -16.99
C ILE A 43 23.61 12.80 -18.19
N GLY A 44 23.15 14.05 -18.11
CA GLY A 44 23.33 15.04 -19.16
C GLY A 44 24.79 15.27 -19.50
N ASN A 45 25.64 15.48 -18.49
CA ASN A 45 27.09 15.68 -18.67
C ASN A 45 27.83 14.44 -19.20
N GLN A 46 27.22 13.26 -19.10
CA GLN A 46 27.81 11.97 -19.53
C GLN A 46 27.39 11.59 -20.95
N GLN A 47 26.47 12.33 -21.59
CA GLN A 47 26.18 12.11 -22.99
C GLN A 47 27.35 12.53 -23.86
N ALA A 48 27.57 11.83 -24.96
CA ALA A 48 28.51 12.29 -25.98
C ALA A 48 27.96 13.57 -26.66
N PRO A 49 28.79 14.56 -26.94
CA PRO A 49 28.33 15.73 -27.69
C PRO A 49 27.96 15.34 -29.13
N ASP A 50 26.90 15.97 -29.63
CA ASP A 50 26.47 15.79 -31.02
C ASP A 50 27.50 16.41 -31.96
N PRO A 51 28.02 15.70 -32.97
CA PRO A 51 29.05 16.24 -33.86
C PRO A 51 28.61 17.50 -34.67
N SER A 52 27.29 17.72 -34.82
CA SER A 52 26.78 18.85 -35.62
C SER A 52 26.84 20.21 -34.90
N ASP A 53 26.69 20.21 -33.56
CA ASP A 53 26.59 21.44 -32.77
C ASP A 53 27.39 21.38 -31.46
N ASN A 54 28.08 20.28 -31.22
CA ASN A 54 28.87 20.02 -30.02
C ASN A 54 28.10 20.09 -28.69
N LEU A 55 26.78 19.89 -28.75
CA LEU A 55 25.92 19.87 -27.56
C LEU A 55 25.63 18.44 -27.07
N ARG A 56 25.60 18.27 -25.75
CA ARG A 56 25.16 17.06 -25.06
C ARG A 56 23.65 17.17 -24.85
N LYS A 57 22.89 16.52 -25.74
CA LYS A 57 21.42 16.58 -25.73
C LYS A 57 20.84 15.47 -24.85
N THR A 58 19.86 15.81 -24.03
CA THR A 58 19.16 14.86 -23.17
C THR A 58 17.72 15.27 -22.95
N ARG A 59 16.82 14.29 -22.84
CA ARG A 59 15.43 14.50 -22.47
C ARG A 59 15.08 13.60 -21.30
N GLY A 60 14.72 14.20 -20.17
CA GLY A 60 14.30 13.51 -18.96
C GLY A 60 12.80 13.57 -18.75
N CYS A 61 12.26 12.60 -18.01
CA CYS A 61 10.89 12.64 -17.52
C CYS A 61 10.87 12.43 -16.01
N VAL A 62 10.23 13.33 -15.29
CA VAL A 62 9.98 13.23 -13.84
C VAL A 62 8.53 12.86 -13.62
N VAL A 63 8.29 11.73 -12.96
CA VAL A 63 6.96 11.17 -12.73
C VAL A 63 6.61 11.19 -11.25
N ARG A 64 5.41 11.62 -10.93
CA ARG A 64 4.81 11.61 -9.59
C ARG A 64 3.36 11.09 -9.67
N ASN A 65 2.85 10.55 -8.57
CA ASN A 65 1.51 9.98 -8.53
C ASN A 65 0.41 11.01 -8.86
N THR A 66 0.42 12.17 -8.23
CA THR A 66 -0.60 13.21 -8.45
C THR A 66 -0.01 14.55 -8.92
N TYR A 67 -0.81 15.30 -9.69
CA TYR A 67 -0.40 16.64 -10.18
C TYR A 67 -0.15 17.62 -9.04
N ARG A 68 -0.97 17.57 -7.99
CA ARG A 68 -0.80 18.43 -6.83
C ARG A 68 0.53 18.14 -6.10
N GLU A 69 0.86 16.90 -5.88
CA GLU A 69 2.12 16.51 -5.24
C GLU A 69 3.32 16.84 -6.14
N LEU A 70 3.17 16.63 -7.44
CA LEU A 70 4.20 17.03 -8.42
C LEU A 70 4.54 18.51 -8.29
N LEU A 71 3.54 19.39 -8.25
CA LEU A 71 3.72 20.85 -8.12
C LEU A 71 4.25 21.23 -6.74
N ASP A 72 3.62 20.71 -5.68
CA ASP A 72 3.88 21.18 -4.32
C ASP A 72 5.20 20.69 -3.72
N THR A 73 5.74 19.59 -4.23
CA THR A 73 6.97 18.99 -3.69
C THR A 73 8.08 18.84 -4.72
N THR A 74 7.88 18.03 -5.74
CA THR A 74 8.93 17.62 -6.68
C THR A 74 9.41 18.76 -7.55
N LEU A 75 8.48 19.51 -8.14
CA LEU A 75 8.82 20.68 -8.99
C LEU A 75 9.47 21.79 -8.16
N LYS A 76 8.99 22.08 -6.95
CA LYS A 76 9.62 23.07 -6.06
C LYS A 76 11.06 22.68 -5.73
N THR A 77 11.31 21.40 -5.44
CA THR A 77 12.67 20.91 -5.19
C THR A 77 13.53 21.05 -6.43
N TRP A 78 13.01 20.70 -7.60
CA TRP A 78 13.72 20.84 -8.87
C TRP A 78 14.11 22.29 -9.17
N LEU A 79 13.13 23.22 -9.12
CA LEU A 79 13.38 24.63 -9.40
C LEU A 79 14.26 25.33 -8.34
N MET A 80 14.32 24.82 -7.13
CA MET A 80 15.28 25.27 -6.12
C MET A 80 16.72 24.93 -6.54
N TRP A 81 16.96 23.76 -7.15
CA TRP A 81 18.27 23.35 -7.64
C TRP A 81 18.58 23.91 -9.03
N PHE A 82 17.58 24.08 -9.87
CA PHE A 82 17.69 24.58 -11.23
C PHE A 82 16.77 25.80 -11.44
N PRO A 83 17.08 26.94 -10.82
CA PRO A 83 16.26 28.15 -10.98
C PRO A 83 16.25 28.63 -12.43
N GLU A 84 15.08 29.05 -12.90
CA GLU A 84 14.84 29.52 -14.27
C GLU A 84 15.79 30.64 -14.68
N SER A 85 16.09 31.57 -13.76
CA SER A 85 16.99 32.72 -13.99
C SER A 85 18.43 32.32 -14.35
N THR A 86 18.83 31.08 -14.06
CA THR A 86 20.21 30.61 -14.25
C THR A 86 20.29 29.47 -15.27
N PHE A 87 19.30 28.62 -15.32
CA PHE A 87 19.35 27.37 -16.08
C PHE A 87 18.48 27.40 -17.34
N GLY A 88 17.48 28.28 -17.41
CA GLY A 88 16.58 28.45 -18.54
C GLY A 88 15.12 28.40 -18.17
N PRO A 89 14.20 28.67 -19.10
CA PRO A 89 12.79 28.86 -18.81
C PRO A 89 12.05 27.57 -18.51
N PHE A 90 11.11 27.62 -17.55
CA PHE A 90 10.13 26.58 -17.31
C PHE A 90 8.80 26.93 -17.99
N ASN A 91 8.30 26.05 -18.83
CA ASN A 91 7.00 26.19 -19.46
C ASN A 91 5.92 25.52 -18.60
N TYR A 92 5.14 26.31 -17.88
CA TYR A 92 4.05 25.81 -17.01
C TYR A 92 2.86 25.23 -17.79
N GLY A 93 2.68 25.59 -19.05
CA GLY A 93 1.61 25.05 -19.90
C GLY A 93 1.88 23.60 -20.35
N THR A 94 3.14 23.31 -20.69
CA THR A 94 3.58 21.96 -21.09
C THR A 94 4.22 21.17 -19.96
N MET A 95 4.42 21.80 -18.80
CA MET A 95 5.14 21.25 -17.66
C MET A 95 6.53 20.75 -18.08
N THR A 96 7.31 21.62 -18.68
CA THR A 96 8.63 21.30 -19.25
C THR A 96 9.66 22.35 -18.87
N HIS A 97 10.82 21.92 -18.40
CA HIS A 97 11.97 22.79 -18.13
C HIS A 97 13.00 22.61 -19.23
N HIS A 98 13.36 23.70 -19.90
CA HIS A 98 14.43 23.74 -20.89
C HIS A 98 15.69 24.29 -20.24
N ILE A 99 16.67 23.42 -20.01
CA ILE A 99 17.94 23.77 -19.34
C ILE A 99 19.05 23.82 -20.38
N ARG A 100 19.84 24.91 -20.29
CA ARG A 100 21.08 25.01 -21.06
C ARG A 100 22.21 25.53 -20.18
N VAL A 101 23.20 24.68 -19.97
CA VAL A 101 24.38 24.99 -19.14
C VAL A 101 25.62 24.44 -19.80
N ASN A 102 26.59 25.29 -20.10
CA ASN A 102 27.77 24.97 -20.89
C ASN A 102 27.38 24.28 -22.21
N ASP A 103 27.86 23.06 -22.43
CA ASP A 103 27.56 22.23 -23.59
C ASP A 103 26.36 21.27 -23.37
N VAL A 104 25.68 21.33 -22.23
CA VAL A 104 24.50 20.49 -21.93
C VAL A 104 23.22 21.22 -22.32
N GLU A 105 22.42 20.60 -23.18
CA GLU A 105 21.04 20.99 -23.49
C GLU A 105 20.10 19.88 -23.01
N MET A 106 19.25 20.20 -22.04
CA MET A 106 18.37 19.23 -21.39
C MET A 106 16.93 19.72 -21.36
N GLU A 107 16.03 18.91 -21.86
CA GLU A 107 14.58 19.06 -21.73
C GLU A 107 14.08 18.12 -20.63
N VAL A 108 13.35 18.65 -19.64
CA VAL A 108 12.82 17.85 -18.54
C VAL A 108 11.32 17.98 -18.47
N LEU A 109 10.64 16.89 -18.72
CA LEU A 109 9.18 16.77 -18.73
C LEU A 109 8.68 16.36 -17.34
N PHE A 110 7.69 17.07 -16.78
CA PHE A 110 7.06 16.72 -15.51
C PHE A 110 5.68 16.12 -15.78
N ARG A 111 5.43 14.92 -15.31
CA ARG A 111 4.20 14.15 -15.58
C ARG A 111 3.58 13.60 -14.29
N ALA A 112 2.28 13.77 -14.15
CA ALA A 112 1.47 13.19 -13.10
C ALA A 112 0.61 12.04 -13.66
N LEU A 113 0.06 11.21 -12.78
CA LEU A 113 -0.69 9.99 -13.12
C LEU A 113 -2.13 10.04 -12.58
N ASP A 114 -2.71 11.24 -12.51
CA ASP A 114 -4.07 11.42 -11.92
C ASP A 114 -5.17 10.72 -12.72
N ARG A 115 -4.94 10.45 -14.00
CA ARG A 115 -5.95 9.93 -14.93
C ARG A 115 -5.40 8.77 -15.77
N PRO A 116 -6.24 7.79 -16.14
CA PRO A 116 -5.81 6.69 -17.02
C PRO A 116 -5.19 7.16 -18.33
N ASP A 117 -5.64 8.29 -18.88
CA ASP A 117 -5.10 8.85 -20.12
C ASP A 117 -3.68 9.45 -19.96
N ASP A 118 -3.26 9.77 -18.75
CA ASP A 118 -1.91 10.26 -18.50
C ASP A 118 -0.86 9.15 -18.71
N VAL A 119 -1.22 7.90 -18.43
CA VAL A 119 -0.39 6.72 -18.75
C VAL A 119 -0.17 6.60 -20.25
N LYS A 120 -1.22 6.82 -21.07
CA LYS A 120 -1.11 6.79 -22.54
C LYS A 120 -0.13 7.82 -23.07
N LYS A 121 -0.05 9.00 -22.44
CA LYS A 121 0.90 10.06 -22.82
C LYS A 121 2.36 9.65 -22.60
N LEU A 122 2.63 8.80 -21.61
CA LEU A 122 3.98 8.25 -21.40
C LEU A 122 4.42 7.33 -22.53
N LEU A 123 3.50 6.58 -23.14
CA LEU A 123 3.78 5.61 -24.20
C LEU A 123 4.36 6.25 -25.48
N SER A 124 4.19 7.55 -25.70
CA SER A 124 4.68 8.26 -26.88
C SER A 124 5.96 9.06 -26.64
N LEU A 125 6.54 8.97 -25.43
CA LEU A 125 7.74 9.72 -25.11
C LEU A 125 9.00 9.02 -25.65
N GLU A 126 9.96 9.82 -26.06
CA GLU A 126 11.34 9.41 -26.36
C GLU A 126 12.27 10.10 -25.38
N LEU A 127 12.89 9.33 -24.49
CA LEU A 127 13.62 9.81 -23.34
C LEU A 127 15.07 9.35 -23.35
N THR A 128 15.93 10.10 -22.67
CA THR A 128 17.25 9.67 -22.25
C THR A 128 17.15 8.96 -20.91
N TRP A 129 16.37 9.55 -19.96
CA TRP A 129 16.22 9.03 -18.61
C TRP A 129 14.84 9.33 -18.05
N ALA A 130 14.43 8.53 -17.05
CA ALA A 130 13.21 8.78 -16.28
C ALA A 130 13.48 8.72 -14.78
N TRP A 131 12.88 9.64 -14.03
CA TRP A 131 12.87 9.67 -12.59
C TRP A 131 11.46 9.45 -12.05
N VAL A 132 11.26 8.42 -11.23
CA VAL A 132 10.00 8.18 -10.52
C VAL A 132 10.17 8.57 -9.05
N ASN A 133 9.56 9.68 -8.68
CA ASN A 133 9.62 10.20 -7.32
C ASN A 133 8.51 9.57 -6.46
N GLU A 134 8.85 9.13 -5.25
CA GLU A 134 8.00 8.35 -4.33
C GLU A 134 7.37 7.13 -5.02
N ALA A 135 8.22 6.26 -5.55
CA ALA A 135 7.83 5.09 -6.35
C ALA A 135 6.87 4.13 -5.62
N ARG A 136 6.80 4.16 -4.28
CA ARG A 136 5.80 3.42 -3.50
C ARG A 136 4.34 3.81 -3.80
N GLU A 137 4.13 4.97 -4.41
CA GLU A 137 2.80 5.47 -4.75
C GLU A 137 2.43 5.22 -6.22
N VAL A 138 3.39 4.70 -6.99
CA VAL A 138 3.26 4.52 -8.45
C VAL A 138 3.12 3.03 -8.79
N PRO A 139 2.12 2.65 -9.60
CA PRO A 139 1.95 1.27 -10.05
C PRO A 139 3.17 0.74 -10.81
N ARG A 140 3.50 -0.53 -10.61
CA ARG A 140 4.62 -1.21 -11.27
C ARG A 140 4.59 -1.07 -12.80
N ALA A 141 3.42 -1.18 -13.42
CA ALA A 141 3.25 -1.06 -14.87
C ALA A 141 3.80 0.27 -15.46
N ILE A 142 3.78 1.35 -14.68
CA ILE A 142 4.36 2.63 -15.09
C ILE A 142 5.88 2.56 -15.21
N ILE A 143 6.53 1.81 -14.33
CA ILE A 143 7.99 1.62 -14.37
C ILE A 143 8.37 0.86 -15.63
N ASP A 144 7.58 -0.16 -15.99
CA ASP A 144 7.80 -0.95 -17.21
C ASP A 144 7.63 -0.09 -18.46
N VAL A 145 6.55 0.73 -18.53
CA VAL A 145 6.35 1.69 -19.62
C VAL A 145 7.51 2.68 -19.75
N LEU A 146 8.00 3.24 -18.64
CA LEU A 146 9.14 4.17 -18.68
C LEU A 146 10.41 3.47 -19.14
N GLY A 147 10.63 2.21 -18.75
CA GLY A 147 11.76 1.41 -19.21
C GLY A 147 11.80 1.26 -20.72
N ASP A 148 10.64 1.14 -21.36
CA ASP A 148 10.55 1.06 -22.84
C ASP A 148 10.77 2.41 -23.54
N ARG A 149 10.74 3.52 -22.81
CA ARG A 149 10.83 4.89 -23.39
C ARG A 149 12.19 5.54 -23.21
N VAL A 150 13.07 5.02 -22.36
CA VAL A 150 14.41 5.55 -22.15
C VAL A 150 15.40 5.03 -23.18
N GLU A 151 16.57 5.69 -23.29
CA GLU A 151 17.62 5.46 -24.29
C GLU A 151 17.19 5.70 -25.75
N GLN A 152 16.07 6.39 -25.99
CA GLN A 152 15.57 6.73 -27.32
C GLN A 152 15.91 8.16 -27.74
N TYR A 153 16.24 9.04 -26.82
CA TYR A 153 16.62 10.43 -27.11
C TYR A 153 18.05 10.73 -26.63
N PRO A 154 18.88 11.44 -27.43
CA PRO A 154 18.64 11.84 -28.81
C PRO A 154 18.62 10.64 -29.76
N PRO A 155 17.94 10.74 -30.94
CA PRO A 155 17.84 9.65 -31.89
C PRO A 155 19.22 9.30 -32.48
N LYS A 156 19.42 8.04 -32.81
CA LYS A 156 20.61 7.58 -33.47
C LYS A 156 20.71 8.19 -34.87
N ARG A 157 21.89 8.70 -35.20
CA ARG A 157 22.23 9.13 -36.56
C ARG A 157 23.47 8.39 -37.03
N TYR A 158 23.55 8.15 -38.34
CA TYR A 158 24.60 7.41 -38.99
C TYR A 158 25.23 8.28 -40.10
N ASP A 159 26.51 8.12 -40.38
CA ASP A 159 27.18 8.70 -41.53
C ASP A 159 26.89 7.90 -42.81
N ASP A 160 27.44 8.34 -43.94
CA ASP A 160 27.25 7.70 -45.24
C ASP A 160 27.84 6.27 -45.30
N ASP A 161 28.80 5.96 -44.43
CA ASP A 161 29.38 4.63 -44.30
C ASP A 161 28.65 3.72 -43.33
N GLY A 162 27.50 4.18 -42.78
CA GLY A 162 26.64 3.44 -41.84
C GLY A 162 27.18 3.37 -40.42
N LYS A 163 28.19 4.15 -40.08
CA LYS A 163 28.73 4.24 -38.72
C LYS A 163 27.89 5.21 -37.88
N GLN A 164 27.48 4.81 -36.69
CA GLN A 164 26.72 5.65 -35.76
C GLN A 164 27.61 6.86 -35.32
N ILE A 165 27.13 8.09 -35.60
CA ILE A 165 27.82 9.34 -35.29
C ILE A 165 27.19 10.08 -34.10
N SER A 166 25.90 9.84 -33.81
CA SER A 166 25.21 10.41 -32.64
C SER A 166 24.11 9.48 -32.11
N GLY A 167 23.55 9.82 -30.95
CA GLY A 167 22.50 9.08 -30.28
C GLY A 167 22.67 9.10 -28.77
N CYS A 168 21.72 8.52 -28.07
CA CYS A 168 21.83 8.35 -26.63
C CYS A 168 23.06 7.50 -26.27
N THR A 169 23.96 8.05 -25.47
CA THR A 169 25.17 7.37 -25.03
C THR A 169 24.87 6.39 -23.91
N TRP A 170 24.05 6.82 -22.97
CA TRP A 170 23.59 6.05 -21.82
C TRP A 170 22.37 6.70 -21.19
N GLY A 171 21.46 5.89 -20.72
CA GLY A 171 20.24 6.29 -20.03
C GLY A 171 19.79 5.27 -19.00
N GLY A 172 18.56 5.43 -18.51
CA GLY A 172 17.97 4.48 -17.57
C GLY A 172 16.85 5.10 -16.73
N VAL A 173 16.26 4.27 -15.90
CA VAL A 173 15.20 4.65 -14.95
C VAL A 173 15.77 4.67 -13.54
N PHE A 174 15.55 5.77 -12.84
CA PHE A 174 15.92 5.86 -11.43
C PHE A 174 14.72 6.24 -10.57
N LEU A 175 14.66 5.64 -9.39
CA LEU A 175 13.51 5.69 -8.51
C LEU A 175 13.95 6.06 -7.10
N ASP A 176 13.15 6.88 -6.41
CA ASP A 176 13.33 7.09 -4.99
C ASP A 176 12.03 6.90 -4.22
N THR A 177 12.14 6.43 -2.98
CA THR A 177 11.00 6.20 -2.11
C THR A 177 11.38 6.15 -0.63
N ASN A 178 10.40 6.32 0.25
CA ASN A 178 10.46 5.82 1.63
C ASN A 178 10.13 4.33 1.64
N ALA A 179 10.39 3.63 2.74
CA ALA A 179 10.09 2.21 2.84
C ALA A 179 8.60 1.95 2.55
N PRO A 180 8.26 1.12 1.57
CA PRO A 180 6.88 0.73 1.31
C PRO A 180 6.40 -0.39 2.24
N ASP A 181 5.16 -0.85 2.03
CA ASP A 181 4.63 -2.04 2.68
C ASP A 181 5.37 -3.30 2.21
N ASP A 182 5.29 -4.36 2.98
CA ASP A 182 5.90 -5.66 2.69
C ASP A 182 5.14 -6.47 1.61
N ASP A 183 3.95 -6.05 1.20
CA ASP A 183 3.19 -6.57 0.07
C ASP A 183 3.36 -5.73 -1.21
N HIS A 184 4.18 -4.69 -1.18
CA HIS A 184 4.40 -3.82 -2.31
C HIS A 184 5.39 -4.46 -3.30
N TRP A 185 5.21 -4.24 -4.62
CA TRP A 185 6.09 -4.76 -5.68
C TRP A 185 7.58 -4.42 -5.47
N TRP A 186 7.89 -3.32 -4.80
CA TRP A 186 9.26 -2.92 -4.47
C TRP A 186 9.92 -3.90 -3.50
N PHE A 187 9.19 -4.39 -2.49
CA PHE A 187 9.71 -5.32 -1.49
C PHE A 187 10.21 -6.62 -2.14
N GLU A 188 9.43 -7.20 -3.04
CA GLU A 188 9.80 -8.43 -3.76
C GLU A 188 11.03 -8.21 -4.65
N LEU A 189 11.07 -7.08 -5.38
CA LEU A 189 12.19 -6.76 -6.26
C LEU A 189 13.47 -6.41 -5.47
N GLU A 190 13.38 -5.77 -4.31
CA GLU A 190 14.55 -5.48 -3.46
C GLU A 190 15.11 -6.77 -2.84
N ALA A 191 14.22 -7.72 -2.44
CA ALA A 191 14.62 -9.01 -1.89
C ALA A 191 15.31 -9.92 -2.93
N ASN A 192 14.85 -9.89 -4.18
CA ASN A 192 15.36 -10.70 -5.29
C ASN A 192 15.53 -9.83 -6.55
N PRO A 193 16.58 -8.99 -6.63
CA PRO A 193 16.73 -8.04 -7.73
C PRO A 193 16.93 -8.76 -9.08
N PRO A 194 16.08 -8.48 -10.09
CA PRO A 194 16.30 -8.98 -11.43
C PRO A 194 17.58 -8.39 -12.04
N LYS A 195 18.09 -9.04 -13.07
CA LYS A 195 19.24 -8.52 -13.82
C LYS A 195 18.96 -7.10 -14.35
N GLY A 196 19.88 -6.18 -14.11
CA GLY A 196 19.72 -4.77 -14.51
C GLY A 196 19.10 -3.88 -13.44
N TRP A 197 18.65 -4.43 -12.32
CA TRP A 197 18.11 -3.69 -11.17
C TRP A 197 19.15 -3.62 -10.04
N VAL A 198 19.33 -2.44 -9.46
CA VAL A 198 20.19 -2.23 -8.29
C VAL A 198 19.47 -1.38 -7.26
N PHE A 199 19.44 -1.87 -6.03
CA PHE A 199 18.80 -1.20 -4.90
C PHE A 199 19.86 -0.60 -3.96
N PHE A 200 19.65 0.65 -3.58
CA PHE A 200 20.47 1.43 -2.66
C PHE A 200 19.64 1.76 -1.44
N VAL A 201 19.97 1.16 -0.32
CA VAL A 201 19.26 1.34 0.95
C VAL A 201 20.07 2.26 1.84
N GLN A 202 19.53 3.46 2.13
CA GLN A 202 20.13 4.36 3.09
C GLN A 202 19.89 3.85 4.53
N PRO A 203 20.83 4.05 5.44
CA PRO A 203 20.60 3.78 6.86
C PRO A 203 19.39 4.55 7.38
N GLY A 204 18.60 3.94 8.25
CA GLY A 204 17.56 4.67 8.99
C GLY A 204 18.14 5.84 9.77
N ALA A 205 17.37 6.90 9.90
CA ALA A 205 17.74 8.05 10.73
C ALA A 205 17.72 7.70 12.24
N LEU A 206 16.82 6.78 12.60
CA LEU A 206 16.69 6.24 13.96
C LEU A 206 16.86 4.71 13.92
N LEU A 207 17.27 4.17 15.07
CA LEU A 207 17.28 2.74 15.41
C LEU A 207 16.22 2.47 16.45
N GLU A 208 15.56 1.32 16.38
CA GLU A 208 14.64 0.84 17.41
C GLU A 208 15.32 -0.23 18.27
N ASN A 209 15.19 -0.09 19.59
CA ASN A 209 15.58 -1.09 20.54
C ASN A 209 14.53 -1.16 21.66
N GLN A 210 13.93 -2.33 21.87
CA GLN A 210 12.88 -2.58 22.87
C GLN A 210 11.74 -1.53 22.86
N GLY A 211 11.25 -1.19 21.64
CA GLY A 211 10.19 -0.19 21.47
C GLY A 211 10.58 1.26 21.69
N LYS A 212 11.85 1.55 21.94
CA LYS A 212 12.39 2.92 22.04
C LYS A 212 13.23 3.26 20.81
N PHE A 213 13.20 4.53 20.42
CA PHE A 213 13.88 5.03 19.22
C PHE A 213 15.07 5.91 19.60
N TYR A 214 16.22 5.64 18.99
CA TYR A 214 17.51 6.28 19.25
C TYR A 214 18.13 6.81 17.96
N PRO A 215 18.93 7.88 18.00
CA PRO A 215 19.71 8.34 16.85
C PRO A 215 20.56 7.22 16.24
N ASN A 216 20.55 7.09 14.92
CA ASN A 216 21.45 6.19 14.22
C ASN A 216 22.75 6.94 13.88
N PRO A 217 23.92 6.52 14.41
CA PRO A 217 25.19 7.16 14.08
C PRO A 217 25.58 7.06 12.60
N LYS A 218 24.99 6.09 11.87
CA LYS A 218 25.23 5.88 10.43
C LYS A 218 24.25 6.65 9.55
N ALA A 219 23.31 7.44 10.15
CA ALA A 219 22.33 8.19 9.39
C ALA A 219 22.99 9.20 8.46
N GLU A 220 22.48 9.25 7.23
CA GLU A 220 22.96 10.15 6.18
C GLU A 220 22.22 11.50 6.19
N ASN A 221 22.84 12.54 5.61
CA ASN A 221 22.28 13.89 5.47
C ASN A 221 22.03 14.66 6.79
N ILE A 222 22.53 14.16 7.91
CA ILE A 222 22.29 14.74 9.25
C ILE A 222 22.83 16.18 9.35
N ARG A 223 23.96 16.46 8.71
CA ARG A 223 24.59 17.80 8.70
C ARG A 223 23.74 18.90 8.06
N ASN A 224 22.81 18.53 7.16
CA ASN A 224 21.93 19.45 6.46
C ASN A 224 20.59 19.66 7.21
N LEU A 225 20.41 19.07 8.40
CA LEU A 225 19.20 19.18 9.20
C LEU A 225 19.40 20.15 10.36
N ASN A 226 18.43 21.03 10.57
CA ASN A 226 18.43 21.93 11.73
C ASN A 226 18.41 21.12 13.05
N GLY A 227 19.49 21.19 13.82
CA GLY A 227 19.68 20.42 15.05
C GLY A 227 20.19 18.99 14.82
N GLY A 228 20.63 18.63 13.60
CA GLY A 228 21.18 17.31 13.34
C GLY A 228 20.22 16.19 13.68
N HIS A 229 20.64 15.24 14.53
CA HIS A 229 19.78 14.13 14.98
C HIS A 229 18.54 14.56 15.77
N ASP A 230 18.59 15.71 16.45
CA ASP A 230 17.43 16.26 17.18
C ASP A 230 16.26 16.57 16.26
N TYR A 231 16.52 16.75 14.97
CA TYR A 231 15.45 16.89 13.97
C TYR A 231 14.45 15.74 14.05
N TYR A 232 14.93 14.49 14.16
CA TYR A 232 14.08 13.29 14.24
C TYR A 232 13.55 13.07 15.65
N ILE A 233 14.40 13.22 16.68
CA ILE A 233 14.01 12.98 18.09
C ILE A 233 12.82 13.85 18.50
N LYS A 234 12.85 15.13 18.17
CA LYS A 234 11.74 16.06 18.46
C LYS A 234 10.42 15.66 17.75
N ARG A 235 10.49 14.88 16.70
CA ARG A 235 9.34 14.49 15.86
C ARG A 235 8.81 13.09 16.17
N VAL A 236 9.43 12.36 17.07
CA VAL A 236 8.94 11.05 17.54
C VAL A 236 7.69 11.22 18.40
N ALA A 237 7.65 12.29 19.21
CA ALA A 237 6.54 12.54 20.12
C ALA A 237 5.21 12.63 19.37
N GLY A 238 4.22 11.87 19.82
CA GLY A 238 2.87 11.84 19.24
C GLY A 238 2.72 11.04 17.95
N LYS A 239 3.78 10.38 17.47
CA LYS A 239 3.71 9.49 16.28
C LYS A 239 3.59 8.03 16.68
N THR A 240 2.90 7.25 15.83
CA THR A 240 2.81 5.79 16.00
C THR A 240 4.17 5.14 15.76
N ALA A 241 4.42 4.01 16.41
CA ALA A 241 5.66 3.25 16.20
C ALA A 241 5.82 2.81 14.73
N SER A 242 4.71 2.43 14.07
CA SER A 242 4.69 2.09 12.64
C SER A 242 5.13 3.25 11.74
N TYR A 243 4.65 4.46 12.00
CA TYR A 243 5.11 5.65 11.28
C TYR A 243 6.63 5.86 11.43
N ILE A 244 7.14 5.75 12.67
CA ILE A 244 8.57 5.96 12.95
C ILE A 244 9.43 4.89 12.28
N ARG A 245 9.00 3.61 12.31
CA ARG A 245 9.68 2.51 11.63
C ARG A 245 9.81 2.76 10.12
N VAL A 246 8.72 3.12 9.46
CA VAL A 246 8.69 3.35 8.02
C VAL A 246 9.48 4.60 7.64
N TYR A 247 9.15 5.74 8.21
CA TYR A 247 9.67 7.02 7.73
C TYR A 247 11.01 7.44 8.35
N TYR A 248 11.33 6.97 9.57
CA TYR A 248 12.57 7.35 10.25
C TYR A 248 13.55 6.20 10.38
N CYS A 249 13.11 4.96 10.60
CA CYS A 249 14.00 3.81 10.64
C CYS A 249 14.24 3.15 9.28
N ASN A 250 13.53 3.58 8.21
CA ASN A 250 13.62 3.02 6.86
C ASN A 250 13.34 1.51 6.83
N GLN A 251 12.40 1.04 7.66
CA GLN A 251 11.97 -0.35 7.73
C GLN A 251 10.72 -0.55 6.88
N PHE A 252 10.61 -1.69 6.20
CA PHE A 252 9.38 -2.09 5.53
C PHE A 252 8.25 -2.21 6.56
N GLY A 253 7.05 -1.82 6.16
CA GLY A 253 5.89 -1.84 7.01
C GLY A 253 4.82 -0.87 6.52
N PHE A 254 3.68 -0.89 7.19
CA PHE A 254 2.55 -0.03 6.85
C PHE A 254 2.40 1.11 7.85
N VAL A 255 1.84 2.20 7.38
CA VAL A 255 1.39 3.32 8.22
C VAL A 255 -0.14 3.33 8.21
N GLU A 256 -0.73 3.35 9.39
CA GLU A 256 -2.18 3.43 9.51
C GLU A 256 -2.69 4.77 8.95
N GLU A 257 -3.46 4.71 7.86
CA GLU A 257 -4.02 5.89 7.18
C GLU A 257 -5.45 6.21 7.62
N GLY A 258 -5.99 5.47 8.61
CA GLY A 258 -7.34 5.59 9.10
C GLY A 258 -7.55 4.91 10.45
N LYS A 259 -8.80 4.88 10.91
CA LYS A 259 -9.21 4.16 12.12
C LYS A 259 -9.48 2.69 11.76
N ARG A 260 -8.78 1.74 12.39
CA ARG A 260 -9.02 0.30 12.17
C ARG A 260 -10.45 -0.09 12.51
N VAL A 261 -11.03 -0.97 11.70
CA VAL A 261 -12.38 -1.52 11.96
C VAL A 261 -12.33 -2.47 13.17
N HIS A 262 -11.26 -3.26 13.27
CA HIS A 262 -11.01 -4.18 14.38
C HIS A 262 -9.73 -3.80 15.15
N PRO A 263 -9.79 -2.78 16.03
CA PRO A 263 -8.64 -2.37 16.84
C PRO A 263 -8.22 -3.45 17.86
N GLU A 264 -9.07 -4.42 18.13
CA GLU A 264 -8.83 -5.56 19.01
C GLU A 264 -7.81 -6.54 18.43
N TYR A 265 -7.65 -6.59 17.10
CA TYR A 265 -6.68 -7.46 16.46
C TYR A 265 -5.25 -6.95 16.67
N ASN A 266 -4.39 -7.83 17.10
CA ASN A 266 -2.94 -7.60 17.18
C ASN A 266 -2.23 -8.81 16.62
N ASP A 267 -1.49 -8.66 15.53
CA ASP A 267 -0.85 -9.76 14.82
C ASP A 267 0.15 -10.53 15.68
N SER A 268 0.89 -9.87 16.57
CA SER A 268 1.83 -10.53 17.49
C SER A 268 1.15 -11.40 18.57
N ILE A 269 -0.15 -11.22 18.77
CA ILE A 269 -0.95 -11.97 19.76
C ILE A 269 -1.84 -13.02 19.08
N HIS A 270 -2.51 -12.62 17.98
CA HIS A 270 -3.53 -13.42 17.33
C HIS A 270 -3.00 -14.29 16.18
N CYS A 271 -1.81 -14.03 15.65
CA CYS A 271 -1.19 -14.92 14.68
C CYS A 271 -0.55 -16.11 15.39
N ALA A 272 -0.97 -17.31 15.02
CA ALA A 272 -0.34 -18.51 15.54
C ALA A 272 1.12 -18.62 15.06
N THR A 273 1.97 -19.23 15.87
CA THR A 273 3.38 -19.51 15.53
C THR A 273 3.55 -20.79 14.71
N TYR A 274 2.46 -21.52 14.47
CA TYR A 274 2.41 -22.79 13.74
C TYR A 274 1.15 -22.84 12.87
N ALA A 275 1.14 -23.72 11.88
CA ALA A 275 -0.02 -23.91 11.01
C ALA A 275 -1.20 -24.51 11.81
N LEU A 276 -2.38 -23.91 11.66
CA LEU A 276 -3.61 -24.33 12.32
C LEU A 276 -4.30 -25.41 11.49
N VAL A 277 -4.20 -26.66 11.93
CA VAL A 277 -4.83 -27.81 11.24
C VAL A 277 -6.16 -28.15 11.92
N PRO A 278 -7.30 -28.06 11.19
CA PRO A 278 -8.60 -28.39 11.75
C PRO A 278 -8.70 -29.90 12.05
N ASP A 279 -9.41 -30.24 13.13
CA ASP A 279 -9.71 -31.65 13.48
C ASP A 279 -11.08 -32.02 12.93
N ILE A 280 -11.19 -33.17 12.24
CA ILE A 280 -12.41 -33.65 11.59
C ILE A 280 -13.61 -33.80 12.57
N ARG A 281 -13.35 -33.94 13.85
CA ARG A 281 -14.39 -34.01 14.88
C ARG A 281 -15.10 -32.67 15.11
N HIS A 282 -14.53 -31.57 14.62
CA HIS A 282 -15.08 -30.24 14.81
C HIS A 282 -15.70 -29.73 13.52
N GLU A 283 -16.74 -28.90 13.68
CA GLU A 283 -17.38 -28.24 12.55
C GLU A 283 -16.46 -27.18 11.92
N VAL A 284 -16.49 -27.12 10.61
CA VAL A 284 -15.89 -26.03 9.84
C VAL A 284 -16.97 -25.02 9.50
N VAL A 285 -16.73 -23.78 9.88
CA VAL A 285 -17.58 -22.64 9.58
C VAL A 285 -16.92 -21.80 8.50
N ILE A 286 -17.60 -21.57 7.38
CA ILE A 286 -17.11 -20.78 6.26
C ILE A 286 -17.94 -19.50 6.15
N GLY A 287 -17.30 -18.36 6.29
CA GLY A 287 -17.91 -17.09 5.97
C GLY A 287 -17.60 -16.68 4.54
N LEU A 288 -18.58 -16.12 3.85
CA LEU A 288 -18.50 -15.70 2.46
C LEU A 288 -18.82 -14.23 2.30
N ASP A 289 -18.02 -13.52 1.53
CA ASP A 289 -18.36 -12.22 0.96
C ASP A 289 -18.59 -12.35 -0.55
N PHE A 290 -19.71 -11.77 -1.03
CA PHE A 290 -20.21 -11.98 -2.40
C PHE A 290 -19.89 -10.82 -3.35
N GLY A 291 -18.93 -9.97 -3.05
CA GLY A 291 -18.54 -8.84 -3.89
C GLY A 291 -17.97 -9.24 -5.26
N LEU A 292 -17.48 -8.24 -6.00
CA LEU A 292 -16.72 -8.44 -7.24
C LEU A 292 -15.35 -9.12 -7.00
N THR A 293 -14.93 -9.16 -5.76
CA THR A 293 -13.74 -9.87 -5.27
C THR A 293 -14.19 -10.88 -4.23
N PRO A 294 -14.77 -12.02 -4.64
CA PRO A 294 -15.31 -12.99 -3.70
C PRO A 294 -14.24 -13.54 -2.78
N ALA A 295 -14.59 -13.70 -1.50
CA ALA A 295 -13.70 -14.21 -0.49
C ALA A 295 -14.39 -15.20 0.44
N ALA A 296 -13.60 -16.17 0.97
CA ALA A 296 -14.05 -17.12 1.98
C ALA A 296 -13.06 -17.22 3.13
N ALA A 297 -13.55 -17.05 4.36
CA ALA A 297 -12.81 -17.23 5.60
C ALA A 297 -13.26 -18.52 6.29
N LEU A 298 -12.32 -19.46 6.52
CA LEU A 298 -12.60 -20.77 7.03
C LEU A 298 -12.16 -20.91 8.48
N PHE A 299 -13.12 -21.23 9.33
CA PHE A 299 -12.93 -21.35 10.78
C PHE A 299 -13.26 -22.73 11.30
N THR A 300 -12.63 -23.09 12.40
CA THR A 300 -13.07 -24.20 13.25
C THR A 300 -13.10 -23.77 14.71
N ARG A 301 -14.01 -24.35 15.50
CA ARG A 301 -14.11 -24.06 16.92
C ARG A 301 -13.57 -25.23 17.71
N ARG A 302 -12.60 -24.98 18.58
CA ARG A 302 -12.03 -25.98 19.46
C ARG A 302 -12.98 -26.32 20.64
N PRO A 303 -12.79 -27.46 21.31
CA PRO A 303 -13.63 -27.86 22.46
C PRO A 303 -13.63 -26.85 23.61
N ASN A 304 -12.50 -26.15 23.83
CA ASN A 304 -12.41 -25.10 24.85
C ASN A 304 -13.12 -23.77 24.44
N GLY A 305 -13.64 -23.71 23.22
CA GLY A 305 -14.36 -22.54 22.69
C GLY A 305 -13.51 -21.56 21.92
N GLN A 306 -12.21 -21.80 21.77
CA GLN A 306 -11.30 -20.99 20.97
C GLN A 306 -11.62 -21.16 19.48
N TRP A 307 -11.59 -20.06 18.72
CA TRP A 307 -11.71 -20.05 17.27
C TRP A 307 -10.35 -20.09 16.59
N TRP A 308 -10.25 -20.87 15.52
CA TRP A 308 -9.12 -20.88 14.61
C TRP A 308 -9.57 -20.49 13.22
N LEU A 309 -9.06 -19.37 12.69
CA LEU A 309 -9.12 -19.05 11.27
C LEU A 309 -7.92 -19.75 10.61
N PHE A 310 -8.17 -20.91 10.00
CA PHE A 310 -7.10 -21.79 9.50
C PHE A 310 -6.85 -21.68 8.00
N LYS A 311 -7.78 -21.04 7.23
CA LYS A 311 -7.63 -20.85 5.79
C LYS A 311 -8.40 -19.63 5.32
N GLU A 312 -7.80 -18.92 4.39
CA GLU A 312 -8.44 -17.89 3.57
C GLU A 312 -8.44 -18.31 2.10
N LEU A 313 -9.50 -17.98 1.38
CA LEU A 313 -9.58 -18.10 -0.08
C LEU A 313 -10.00 -16.71 -0.59
N VAL A 314 -9.10 -16.07 -1.32
CA VAL A 314 -9.29 -14.73 -1.87
C VAL A 314 -8.97 -14.76 -3.34
N THR A 315 -9.75 -14.03 -4.13
CA THR A 315 -9.56 -13.96 -5.59
C THR A 315 -9.73 -12.52 -6.06
N GLU A 316 -9.19 -12.19 -7.20
CA GLU A 316 -9.38 -10.90 -7.87
C GLU A 316 -10.01 -11.13 -9.24
N ASP A 317 -10.86 -10.21 -9.66
CA ASP A 317 -11.45 -10.13 -11.01
C ASP A 317 -12.18 -11.40 -11.48
N ILE A 318 -12.73 -12.20 -10.57
CA ILE A 318 -13.60 -13.34 -10.93
C ILE A 318 -14.99 -13.20 -10.33
N GLY A 319 -15.99 -13.62 -11.09
CA GLY A 319 -17.38 -13.63 -10.61
C GLY A 319 -17.62 -14.71 -9.56
N ILE A 320 -18.67 -14.53 -8.75
CA ILE A 320 -19.04 -15.42 -7.65
C ILE A 320 -19.27 -16.88 -8.08
N LYS A 321 -19.85 -17.08 -9.27
CA LYS A 321 -20.06 -18.43 -9.85
C LYS A 321 -18.70 -19.11 -10.08
N GLN A 322 -17.79 -18.42 -10.73
CA GLN A 322 -16.45 -18.92 -11.02
C GLN A 322 -15.67 -19.19 -9.73
N PHE A 323 -15.75 -18.29 -8.74
CA PHE A 323 -15.17 -18.52 -7.41
C PHE A 323 -15.68 -19.82 -6.78
N GLY A 324 -17.00 -20.04 -6.83
CA GLY A 324 -17.61 -21.28 -6.32
C GLY A 324 -17.10 -22.52 -7.04
N GLU A 325 -17.05 -22.49 -8.39
CA GLU A 325 -16.71 -23.63 -9.23
C GLU A 325 -15.22 -24.00 -9.21
N ILE A 326 -14.32 -23.01 -9.23
CA ILE A 326 -12.88 -23.30 -9.42
C ILE A 326 -12.02 -23.07 -8.16
N VAL A 327 -12.58 -22.44 -7.12
CA VAL A 327 -11.82 -22.14 -5.89
C VAL A 327 -12.43 -22.86 -4.67
N LEU A 328 -13.66 -22.49 -4.31
CA LEU A 328 -14.25 -22.96 -3.06
C LEU A 328 -14.61 -24.45 -3.10
N LEU A 329 -15.36 -24.88 -4.10
CA LEU A 329 -15.78 -26.29 -4.20
C LEU A 329 -14.61 -27.26 -4.36
N PRO A 330 -13.59 -27.01 -5.21
CA PRO A 330 -12.40 -27.85 -5.28
C PRO A 330 -11.63 -27.90 -3.95
N TYR A 331 -11.52 -26.78 -3.23
CA TYR A 331 -10.88 -26.78 -1.91
C TYR A 331 -11.65 -27.64 -0.90
N ILE A 332 -12.97 -27.53 -0.85
CA ILE A 332 -13.83 -28.35 0.03
C ILE A 332 -13.66 -29.84 -0.30
N ILE A 333 -13.74 -30.21 -1.59
CA ILE A 333 -13.60 -31.61 -2.01
C ILE A 333 -12.22 -32.19 -1.65
N SER A 334 -11.17 -31.39 -1.86
CA SER A 334 -9.80 -31.89 -1.65
C SER A 334 -9.36 -31.90 -0.18
N ASN A 335 -9.95 -31.07 0.69
CA ASN A 335 -9.43 -30.86 2.03
C ASN A 335 -10.46 -31.05 3.16
N LEU A 336 -11.75 -30.99 2.85
CA LEU A 336 -12.80 -30.91 3.87
C LEU A 336 -13.96 -31.88 3.60
N LEU A 337 -13.77 -32.89 2.73
CA LEU A 337 -14.85 -33.82 2.32
C LEU A 337 -15.53 -34.51 3.50
N ASP A 338 -14.75 -34.90 4.51
CA ASP A 338 -15.22 -35.61 5.67
C ASP A 338 -15.65 -34.70 6.83
N PHE A 339 -15.54 -33.38 6.66
CA PHE A 339 -15.92 -32.43 7.70
C PHE A 339 -17.40 -32.06 7.64
N ARG A 340 -17.99 -31.80 8.80
CA ARG A 340 -19.26 -31.12 8.87
C ARG A 340 -19.03 -29.60 8.58
N ILE A 341 -19.61 -29.10 7.49
CA ILE A 341 -19.39 -27.73 7.03
C ILE A 341 -20.71 -26.95 7.14
N THR A 342 -20.60 -25.72 7.60
CA THR A 342 -21.70 -24.74 7.53
C THR A 342 -21.18 -23.46 6.90
N LEU A 343 -21.89 -22.98 5.84
CA LEU A 343 -21.54 -21.75 5.12
C LEU A 343 -22.49 -20.62 5.54
N TYR A 344 -21.92 -19.44 5.76
CA TYR A 344 -22.64 -18.21 6.05
C TYR A 344 -22.25 -17.11 5.07
N GLY A 345 -23.23 -16.39 4.55
CA GLY A 345 -23.00 -15.28 3.62
C GLY A 345 -23.70 -14.01 4.04
N ASP A 346 -23.54 -12.93 3.26
CA ASP A 346 -24.24 -11.68 3.48
C ASP A 346 -25.73 -11.79 3.14
N THR A 347 -26.54 -10.97 3.79
CA THR A 347 -27.98 -10.80 3.47
C THR A 347 -28.21 -10.34 2.02
N HIS A 348 -27.25 -9.61 1.43
CA HIS A 348 -27.27 -9.25 0.02
C HIS A 348 -27.13 -10.46 -0.94
N GLY A 349 -26.71 -11.63 -0.44
CA GLY A 349 -26.72 -12.87 -1.18
C GLY A 349 -28.11 -13.32 -1.68
N ASN A 350 -29.17 -12.67 -1.23
CA ASN A 350 -30.55 -12.86 -1.73
C ASN A 350 -30.96 -11.82 -2.79
N VAL A 351 -30.09 -10.88 -3.15
CA VAL A 351 -30.35 -9.89 -4.21
C VAL A 351 -29.81 -10.41 -5.53
N ALA A 352 -30.66 -10.48 -6.56
CA ALA A 352 -30.26 -10.94 -7.87
C ALA A 352 -29.23 -10.01 -8.51
N SER A 353 -28.21 -10.58 -9.11
CA SER A 353 -27.24 -9.83 -9.94
C SER A 353 -27.95 -9.26 -11.17
N GLN A 354 -27.58 -8.04 -11.56
CA GLN A 354 -28.14 -7.39 -12.77
C GLN A 354 -27.82 -8.18 -14.06
N THR A 355 -26.77 -9.00 -14.05
CA THR A 355 -26.29 -9.73 -15.24
C THR A 355 -26.92 -11.12 -15.39
N ASP A 356 -27.07 -11.88 -14.29
CA ASP A 356 -27.46 -13.32 -14.38
C ASP A 356 -28.85 -13.64 -13.84
N LYS A 357 -29.58 -12.66 -13.30
CA LYS A 357 -30.90 -12.84 -12.66
C LYS A 357 -30.94 -13.88 -11.52
N LYS A 358 -29.80 -14.49 -11.14
CA LYS A 358 -29.69 -15.43 -10.03
C LYS A 358 -29.05 -14.78 -8.81
N THR A 359 -29.52 -15.19 -7.66
CA THR A 359 -28.89 -14.75 -6.40
C THR A 359 -27.62 -15.57 -6.13
N PRO A 360 -26.63 -15.01 -5.40
CA PRO A 360 -25.49 -15.78 -4.91
C PRO A 360 -25.86 -17.07 -4.21
N GLY A 361 -26.90 -17.06 -3.38
CA GLY A 361 -27.42 -18.25 -2.71
C GLY A 361 -27.91 -19.35 -3.69
N GLU A 362 -28.59 -18.97 -4.77
CA GLU A 362 -29.03 -19.89 -5.83
C GLU A 362 -27.84 -20.48 -6.61
N ILE A 363 -26.82 -19.66 -6.87
CA ILE A 363 -25.59 -20.11 -7.54
C ILE A 363 -24.89 -21.18 -6.70
N PHE A 364 -24.68 -20.93 -5.41
CA PHE A 364 -24.03 -21.89 -4.51
C PHE A 364 -24.89 -23.16 -4.32
N LYS A 365 -26.21 -23.01 -4.21
CA LYS A 365 -27.14 -24.15 -4.12
C LYS A 365 -27.05 -25.05 -5.35
N ALA A 366 -26.89 -24.47 -6.55
CA ALA A 366 -26.69 -25.23 -7.77
C ALA A 366 -25.36 -26.02 -7.78
N LEU A 367 -24.35 -25.57 -7.01
CA LEU A 367 -23.10 -26.28 -6.79
C LEU A 367 -23.14 -27.29 -5.64
N GLY A 368 -24.32 -27.50 -5.04
CA GLY A 368 -24.49 -28.40 -3.89
C GLY A 368 -24.08 -27.81 -2.54
N LEU A 369 -23.83 -26.48 -2.50
CA LEU A 369 -23.41 -25.76 -1.29
C LEU A 369 -24.59 -24.93 -0.76
N GLU A 370 -25.10 -25.27 0.41
CA GLU A 370 -26.17 -24.53 1.07
C GLU A 370 -25.58 -23.40 1.93
N VAL A 371 -25.80 -22.15 1.51
CA VAL A 371 -25.33 -20.96 2.24
C VAL A 371 -26.46 -20.43 3.13
N LYS A 372 -26.22 -20.39 4.44
CA LYS A 372 -27.13 -19.81 5.41
C LYS A 372 -26.95 -18.30 5.44
N MET A 373 -28.05 -17.58 5.24
CA MET A 373 -28.05 -16.12 5.38
C MET A 373 -28.46 -15.76 6.81
N PRO A 374 -27.78 -14.81 7.48
CA PRO A 374 -28.20 -14.34 8.79
C PRO A 374 -29.57 -13.70 8.72
N VAL A 375 -30.34 -13.78 9.82
CA VAL A 375 -31.69 -13.21 9.91
C VAL A 375 -31.64 -11.71 9.62
N MET A 376 -32.56 -11.19 8.82
CA MET A 376 -32.70 -9.76 8.51
C MET A 376 -32.64 -8.92 9.79
N GLY A 377 -31.75 -7.91 9.82
CA GLY A 377 -31.56 -7.02 10.96
C GLY A 377 -30.17 -7.08 11.62
N THR A 378 -29.25 -7.91 11.13
CA THR A 378 -27.85 -7.86 11.53
C THR A 378 -27.15 -6.72 10.79
N GLY A 379 -27.28 -5.49 11.30
CA GLY A 379 -26.56 -4.33 10.75
C GLY A 379 -25.03 -4.50 10.83
N SER A 380 -24.31 -3.71 10.06
CA SER A 380 -22.84 -3.71 9.98
C SER A 380 -22.17 -3.68 11.37
N THR A 381 -22.75 -3.00 12.35
CA THR A 381 -22.24 -2.95 13.73
C THR A 381 -22.26 -4.33 14.41
N ILE A 382 -23.37 -5.09 14.31
CA ILE A 382 -23.46 -6.42 14.95
C ILE A 382 -22.45 -7.38 14.30
N ARG A 383 -22.25 -7.28 13.01
CA ARG A 383 -21.31 -8.08 12.25
C ARG A 383 -19.87 -7.83 12.75
N ARG A 384 -19.45 -6.57 12.84
CA ARG A 384 -18.13 -6.17 13.36
C ARG A 384 -17.91 -6.63 14.80
N GLU A 385 -18.88 -6.39 15.66
CA GLU A 385 -18.84 -6.79 17.07
C GLU A 385 -18.76 -8.32 17.24
N SER A 386 -19.32 -9.08 16.31
CA SER A 386 -19.25 -10.55 16.36
C SER A 386 -17.83 -11.08 16.13
N LEU A 387 -17.02 -10.41 15.31
CA LEU A 387 -15.61 -10.75 15.15
C LEU A 387 -14.75 -10.14 16.28
N ALA A 388 -15.09 -8.95 16.73
CA ALA A 388 -14.39 -8.30 17.85
C ALA A 388 -14.49 -9.08 19.16
N ALA A 389 -15.62 -9.77 19.40
CA ALA A 389 -15.85 -10.55 20.62
C ALA A 389 -14.80 -11.65 20.86
N PRO A 390 -14.52 -12.59 19.94
CA PRO A 390 -13.48 -13.59 20.12
C PRO A 390 -12.06 -12.99 20.08
N LEU A 391 -11.84 -11.87 19.40
CA LEU A 391 -10.55 -11.17 19.43
C LEU A 391 -10.25 -10.56 20.81
N SER A 392 -11.27 -10.08 21.51
CA SER A 392 -11.10 -9.39 22.80
C SER A 392 -11.03 -10.32 24.01
N ARG A 393 -11.38 -11.61 23.86
CA ARG A 393 -11.44 -12.53 25.00
C ARG A 393 -10.21 -13.44 25.08
N LEU A 394 -9.90 -13.89 26.29
CA LEU A 394 -8.93 -14.91 26.54
C LEU A 394 -9.64 -16.23 26.92
N ILE A 395 -9.09 -17.35 26.47
CA ILE A 395 -9.53 -18.71 26.81
C ILE A 395 -8.30 -19.47 27.25
N ASP A 396 -8.28 -19.92 28.49
CA ASP A 396 -7.15 -20.62 29.09
C ASP A 396 -5.81 -19.82 29.01
N GLY A 397 -5.91 -18.49 29.04
CA GLY A 397 -4.75 -17.58 28.94
C GLY A 397 -4.31 -17.28 27.50
N GLU A 398 -4.91 -17.92 26.49
CA GLU A 398 -4.63 -17.71 25.07
C GLU A 398 -5.74 -16.86 24.42
N PRO A 399 -5.46 -16.19 23.28
CA PRO A 399 -6.48 -15.45 22.56
C PRO A 399 -7.69 -16.31 22.18
N GLY A 400 -8.88 -15.77 22.29
CA GLY A 400 -10.12 -16.48 21.91
C GLY A 400 -10.26 -16.73 20.41
N LEU A 401 -9.46 -16.05 19.59
CA LEU A 401 -9.31 -16.30 18.15
C LEU A 401 -7.84 -16.30 17.77
N LEU A 402 -7.40 -17.35 17.07
CA LEU A 402 -6.09 -17.42 16.43
C LEU A 402 -6.25 -17.47 14.91
N VAL A 403 -5.30 -16.85 14.21
CA VAL A 403 -5.22 -16.81 12.75
C VAL A 403 -3.97 -17.57 12.29
N ASP A 404 -4.13 -18.43 11.29
CA ASP A 404 -3.02 -19.17 10.69
C ASP A 404 -2.00 -18.20 10.06
N PRO A 405 -0.69 -18.43 10.23
CA PRO A 405 0.35 -17.59 9.66
C PRO A 405 0.29 -17.45 8.13
N ASN A 406 -0.28 -18.43 7.42
CA ASN A 406 -0.46 -18.40 5.97
C ASN A 406 -1.68 -17.58 5.51
N CYS A 407 -2.57 -17.18 6.41
CA CYS A 407 -3.71 -16.31 6.11
C CYS A 407 -3.25 -14.83 6.05
N LYS A 408 -2.38 -14.53 5.10
CA LYS A 408 -1.69 -13.23 5.00
C LYS A 408 -2.63 -12.07 4.69
N THR A 409 -3.66 -12.29 3.87
CA THR A 409 -4.59 -11.25 3.42
C THR A 409 -5.47 -10.78 4.56
N VAL A 410 -6.11 -11.69 5.29
CA VAL A 410 -6.96 -11.32 6.44
C VAL A 410 -6.14 -10.71 7.58
N ARG A 411 -4.93 -11.24 7.85
CA ARG A 411 -4.01 -10.66 8.84
C ARG A 411 -3.67 -9.22 8.50
N LYS A 412 -3.32 -8.95 7.24
CA LYS A 412 -3.04 -7.59 6.73
C LYS A 412 -4.27 -6.70 6.81
N GLY A 413 -5.43 -7.21 6.40
CA GLY A 413 -6.71 -6.52 6.51
C GLY A 413 -7.00 -6.08 7.94
N LEU A 414 -7.03 -7.02 8.87
CA LEU A 414 -7.33 -6.75 10.29
C LEU A 414 -6.29 -5.85 10.96
N SER A 415 -5.01 -5.97 10.57
CA SER A 415 -3.93 -5.16 11.14
C SER A 415 -3.97 -3.70 10.69
N SER A 416 -4.33 -3.41 9.40
CA SER A 416 -4.04 -2.09 8.84
C SER A 416 -4.88 -1.64 7.65
N LYS A 417 -5.42 -2.56 6.84
CA LYS A 417 -6.02 -2.20 5.55
C LYS A 417 -7.55 -2.13 5.60
N PHE A 418 -8.18 -2.78 6.56
CA PHE A 418 -9.62 -2.65 6.79
C PHE A 418 -9.87 -1.54 7.80
N ILE A 419 -10.10 -0.33 7.26
CA ILE A 419 -10.12 0.93 8.01
C ILE A 419 -11.32 1.80 7.63
N TYR A 420 -11.68 2.71 8.54
CA TYR A 420 -12.50 3.87 8.23
C TYR A 420 -11.59 4.97 7.69
N LYS A 421 -11.77 5.39 6.46
CA LYS A 421 -11.02 6.52 5.89
C LYS A 421 -11.33 7.81 6.62
N ARG A 422 -10.32 8.65 6.79
CA ARG A 422 -10.47 9.98 7.35
C ARG A 422 -11.19 10.89 6.37
N VAL A 423 -12.20 11.61 6.84
CA VAL A 423 -12.83 12.68 6.07
C VAL A 423 -11.89 13.88 6.06
N GLN A 424 -11.53 14.39 4.87
CA GLN A 424 -10.67 15.57 4.74
C GLN A 424 -11.48 16.84 5.04
N VAL A 425 -11.62 17.20 6.31
CA VAL A 425 -12.25 18.45 6.77
C VAL A 425 -11.27 19.19 7.67
N ILE A 426 -11.31 20.51 7.64
CA ILE A 426 -10.58 21.35 8.59
C ILE A 426 -11.30 21.25 9.94
N GLY A 427 -10.64 20.74 10.99
CA GLY A 427 -11.21 20.57 12.33
C GLY A 427 -10.86 19.21 12.96
N ASP A 428 -11.74 18.74 13.84
CA ASP A 428 -11.59 17.45 14.53
C ASP A 428 -11.48 16.28 13.56
N GLU A 429 -10.75 15.24 13.94
CA GLU A 429 -10.62 14.03 13.13
C GLU A 429 -11.97 13.34 12.98
N LYS A 430 -12.52 13.39 11.78
CA LYS A 430 -13.76 12.68 11.40
C LYS A 430 -13.39 11.54 10.46
N TYR A 431 -14.10 10.45 10.63
CA TYR A 431 -13.97 9.26 9.79
C TYR A 431 -15.30 9.00 9.09
N HIS A 432 -15.26 8.32 7.95
CA HIS A 432 -16.47 7.82 7.31
C HIS A 432 -17.19 6.84 8.23
N ASP A 433 -18.51 6.77 8.16
CA ASP A 433 -19.34 5.88 9.00
C ASP A 433 -19.20 4.41 8.60
N GLU A 434 -18.88 4.15 7.32
CA GLU A 434 -18.62 2.82 6.79
C GLU A 434 -17.13 2.63 6.44
N PRO A 435 -16.60 1.39 6.60
CA PRO A 435 -15.24 1.06 6.24
C PRO A 435 -14.98 1.27 4.75
N ASP A 436 -13.72 1.55 4.44
CA ASP A 436 -13.25 1.61 3.07
C ASP A 436 -13.36 0.24 2.40
N LYS A 437 -14.01 0.20 1.23
CA LYS A 437 -14.11 -1.01 0.41
C LYS A 437 -12.86 -1.13 -0.45
N ASN A 438 -12.08 -2.18 -0.18
CA ASN A 438 -10.84 -2.48 -0.88
C ASN A 438 -10.61 -3.99 -0.90
N PHE A 439 -9.56 -4.45 -1.55
CA PHE A 439 -9.21 -5.87 -1.66
C PHE A 439 -9.23 -6.62 -0.31
N TRP A 440 -8.65 -6.03 0.73
CA TRP A 440 -8.57 -6.66 2.06
C TRP A 440 -9.89 -6.63 2.83
N SER A 441 -10.79 -5.70 2.52
CA SER A 441 -12.08 -5.61 3.21
C SER A 441 -12.93 -6.86 2.98
N HIS A 442 -12.88 -7.46 1.80
CA HIS A 442 -13.69 -8.62 1.43
C HIS A 442 -13.45 -9.84 2.32
N ILE A 443 -12.19 -10.19 2.56
CA ILE A 443 -11.87 -11.33 3.43
C ILE A 443 -12.16 -11.03 4.90
N CYS A 444 -12.00 -9.78 5.35
CA CYS A 444 -12.37 -9.37 6.70
C CYS A 444 -13.88 -9.44 6.90
N GLU A 445 -14.68 -8.99 5.93
CA GLU A 445 -16.14 -9.11 5.96
C GLU A 445 -16.60 -10.56 5.89
N ALA A 446 -15.95 -11.41 5.10
CA ALA A 446 -16.20 -12.84 5.11
C ALA A 446 -15.95 -13.44 6.52
N ALA A 447 -14.89 -13.01 7.21
CA ALA A 447 -14.64 -13.43 8.60
C ALA A 447 -15.72 -12.94 9.56
N GLU A 448 -16.22 -11.72 9.40
CA GLU A 448 -17.35 -11.18 10.17
C GLU A 448 -18.63 -12.01 9.93
N HIS A 449 -18.93 -12.40 8.68
CA HIS A 449 -20.08 -13.23 8.34
C HIS A 449 -20.02 -14.61 8.99
N ALA A 450 -18.85 -15.24 9.03
CA ALA A 450 -18.64 -16.49 9.74
C ALA A 450 -19.00 -16.36 11.23
N MET A 451 -18.52 -15.31 11.90
CA MET A 451 -18.72 -15.13 13.35
C MET A 451 -20.16 -14.78 13.69
N VAL A 452 -20.83 -13.93 12.90
CA VAL A 452 -22.28 -13.68 13.05
C VAL A 452 -23.07 -14.97 12.89
N GLY A 453 -22.81 -15.72 11.84
CA GLY A 453 -23.49 -17.00 11.57
C GLY A 453 -23.28 -18.03 12.67
N ALA A 454 -22.07 -18.13 13.21
CA ALA A 454 -21.73 -19.00 14.34
C ALA A 454 -22.34 -18.53 15.68
N GLY A 455 -22.96 -17.34 15.71
CA GLY A 455 -23.70 -16.84 16.86
C GLY A 455 -22.89 -16.06 17.90
N GLU A 456 -21.67 -15.62 17.57
CA GLU A 456 -20.83 -14.82 18.47
C GLU A 456 -21.46 -13.47 18.86
N GLY A 457 -22.33 -12.89 18.01
CA GLY A 457 -23.08 -11.66 18.31
C GLY A 457 -24.37 -11.80 19.14
N LYS A 458 -24.79 -13.03 19.51
CA LYS A 458 -26.10 -13.27 20.17
C LYS A 458 -26.25 -12.60 21.53
N LEU A 459 -25.18 -12.42 22.28
CA LEU A 459 -25.20 -11.74 23.58
C LEU A 459 -25.45 -10.25 23.44
N LEU A 460 -25.03 -9.64 22.34
CA LEU A 460 -25.21 -8.22 22.03
C LEU A 460 -26.65 -7.94 21.59
N THR A 461 -27.22 -8.81 20.76
CA THR A 461 -28.64 -8.69 20.36
C THR A 461 -29.58 -8.83 21.55
N ARG A 462 -29.29 -9.68 22.51
CA ARG A 462 -30.05 -9.78 23.78
C ARG A 462 -29.96 -8.51 24.64
N LYS A 463 -28.80 -7.83 24.68
CA LYS A 463 -28.65 -6.55 25.40
C LYS A 463 -29.38 -5.39 24.72
N LEU A 464 -29.38 -5.38 23.40
CA LEU A 464 -30.08 -4.35 22.60
C LEU A 464 -31.58 -4.51 22.60
N SER A 465 -32.11 -5.73 22.75
CA SER A 465 -33.54 -6.03 22.81
C SER A 465 -34.16 -5.90 24.22
N GLN A 466 -33.35 -5.71 25.26
CA GLN A 466 -33.89 -5.39 26.59
C GLN A 466 -34.43 -3.95 26.61
N PRO A 467 -35.69 -3.74 26.97
CA PRO A 467 -36.24 -2.36 27.09
C PRO A 467 -35.40 -1.62 28.12
N LYS A 468 -34.88 -0.44 27.73
CA LYS A 468 -34.20 0.47 28.66
C LYS A 468 -35.11 0.69 29.86
N LYS A 469 -34.74 0.19 31.05
CA LYS A 469 -35.46 0.50 32.30
C LYS A 469 -35.51 2.01 32.40
N LYS A 470 -36.74 2.56 32.27
CA LYS A 470 -37.01 3.97 32.54
C LYS A 470 -36.58 4.26 33.97
N VAL A 471 -35.48 4.98 34.14
CA VAL A 471 -35.07 5.55 35.42
C VAL A 471 -36.16 6.54 35.76
N LYS A 472 -37.06 6.19 36.71
CA LYS A 472 -38.03 7.13 37.29
C LYS A 472 -37.22 8.25 37.95
N LYS A 473 -37.17 9.42 37.34
CA LYS A 473 -36.76 10.65 38.03
C LYS A 473 -37.64 10.83 39.24
N LYS A 474 -37.13 10.68 40.45
CA LYS A 474 -37.77 11.17 41.66
C LYS A 474 -37.84 12.68 41.52
N SER A 475 -39.05 13.23 41.36
CA SER A 475 -39.28 14.65 41.51
C SER A 475 -39.12 14.99 43.00
N SER A 476 -38.02 15.63 43.35
CA SER A 476 -37.93 16.33 44.63
C SER A 476 -38.66 17.66 44.49
N SER A 477 -39.89 17.70 44.91
CA SER A 477 -40.63 18.96 45.14
C SER A 477 -40.02 19.62 46.38
N TRP A 478 -39.32 20.69 46.19
CA TRP A 478 -38.91 21.67 47.18
C TRP A 478 -39.86 22.86 47.05
N MET A 479 -41.06 22.75 47.62
CA MET A 479 -41.90 23.91 47.94
C MET A 479 -43.10 23.44 48.75
N SER A 480 -42.98 23.57 50.07
CA SER A 480 -44.04 23.98 50.99
C SER A 480 -43.56 23.83 52.42
N ALA A 481 -43.06 24.88 52.99
CA ALA A 481 -43.38 25.46 54.32
C ALA A 481 -42.51 26.67 54.55
#